data_0f6e8542d21a4fa952c82472ee2817ae
#
_entry.id   0f6e8542d21a4fa952c82472ee2817ae
#
_cell.length_a   1.000
_cell.length_b   1.000
_cell.length_c   1.000
_cell.angle_alpha   90.00
_cell.angle_beta   90.00
_cell.angle_gamma   90.00
#
_symmetry.space_group_name_H-M   'P 1'
#
loop_
_entity.id
_entity.type
_entity.pdbx_description
1 polymer ?
#
loop_
_entity_poly.entity_id
_entity_poly.type
_entity_poly.pdbx_seq_one_letter_code
_entity_poly.pdbx_strand_id
1 'polypeptide(L)'
;METILDDEFVIQMDDTPPFSWIRQTPNRFMTCNVGRKLDSMSISAIGTPLIFAGMARDIIGGERIKIRRSFSLSPDETNCFITYSGQVREAIAALKDTTNKGIVISSGGAIKSVARSKGWDYIPLPKGYAARFLLPEILGCMLTLFGRGFESTDLESFLEQNAPSEITSENVSKQIALRLSGRSLVIFHDELSAGLANYFLTNLKTNAGLEANIVSVEGGKEHTSKADANTVAISFSRQGSPKDALNIGGFPYDCSTVDGYVKNAVIAQMSSLYLGLLRAHEIELLDNNVE
;
A
#
# COMPACT_ATOMS: atom_id res chain seq x y z
N MET A 1 -19.25 21.42 -9.89
CA MET A 1 -19.13 22.15 -8.62
C MET A 1 -17.65 22.10 -8.31
N GLU A 2 -16.99 23.24 -8.42
CA GLU A 2 -15.59 23.36 -8.01
C GLU A 2 -15.49 23.04 -6.51
N THR A 3 -14.47 22.30 -6.15
CA THR A 3 -14.19 21.95 -4.78
C THR A 3 -12.83 22.50 -4.41
N ILE A 4 -12.52 22.59 -3.12
CA ILE A 4 -11.19 23.01 -2.68
C ILE A 4 -10.06 22.15 -3.25
N LEU A 5 -10.37 20.92 -3.66
CA LEU A 5 -9.40 20.04 -4.32
C LEU A 5 -9.08 20.48 -5.77
N ASP A 6 -9.82 21.44 -6.30
CA ASP A 6 -9.57 22.03 -7.62
C ASP A 6 -8.89 23.42 -7.51
N ASP A 7 -8.55 23.86 -6.31
CA ASP A 7 -7.84 25.12 -6.07
C ASP A 7 -6.40 25.07 -6.60
N GLU A 8 -5.90 26.24 -7.00
CA GLU A 8 -4.55 26.40 -7.55
C GLU A 8 -3.46 25.84 -6.62
N PHE A 9 -3.64 25.98 -5.31
CA PHE A 9 -2.72 25.42 -4.31
C PHE A 9 -2.60 23.91 -4.42
N VAL A 10 -3.71 23.19 -4.61
CA VAL A 10 -3.70 21.73 -4.77
C VAL A 10 -3.10 21.33 -6.11
N ILE A 11 -3.40 22.07 -7.17
CA ILE A 11 -2.85 21.85 -8.51
C ILE A 11 -1.31 21.96 -8.48
N GLN A 12 -0.77 22.96 -7.79
CA GLN A 12 0.69 23.15 -7.65
C GLN A 12 1.39 22.01 -6.88
N MET A 13 0.66 21.17 -6.13
CA MET A 13 1.24 20.02 -5.45
C MET A 13 1.66 18.89 -6.39
N ASP A 14 1.25 18.90 -7.65
CA ASP A 14 1.51 17.84 -8.61
C ASP A 14 3.01 17.49 -8.74
N ASP A 15 3.87 18.51 -8.74
CA ASP A 15 5.32 18.35 -8.85
C ASP A 15 6.03 18.23 -7.50
N THR A 16 5.29 18.25 -6.39
CA THR A 16 5.87 18.16 -5.04
C THR A 16 5.67 16.79 -4.41
N PRO A 17 6.59 16.32 -3.55
CA PRO A 17 6.32 15.16 -2.72
C PRO A 17 5.11 15.39 -1.80
N PRO A 18 4.22 14.41 -1.62
CA PRO A 18 4.34 13.01 -2.08
C PRO A 18 3.77 12.72 -3.48
N PHE A 19 3.04 13.63 -4.10
CA PHE A 19 2.38 13.37 -5.39
C PHE A 19 3.36 13.03 -6.51
N SER A 20 4.44 13.80 -6.64
CA SER A 20 5.51 13.51 -7.62
C SER A 20 6.14 12.13 -7.42
N TRP A 21 6.21 11.63 -6.19
CA TRP A 21 6.69 10.27 -5.93
C TRP A 21 5.71 9.19 -6.44
N ILE A 22 4.39 9.44 -6.31
CA ILE A 22 3.38 8.51 -6.82
C ILE A 22 3.39 8.52 -8.36
N ARG A 23 3.51 9.68 -8.99
CA ARG A 23 3.62 9.80 -10.46
C ARG A 23 4.79 9.03 -11.05
N GLN A 24 5.88 8.86 -10.32
CA GLN A 24 7.03 8.06 -10.74
C GLN A 24 6.80 6.54 -10.64
N THR A 25 5.65 6.08 -10.15
CA THR A 25 5.35 4.64 -9.94
C THR A 25 5.69 3.76 -11.13
N PRO A 26 5.36 4.08 -12.40
CA PRO A 26 5.68 3.22 -13.54
C PRO A 26 7.18 2.92 -13.66
N ASN A 27 8.02 3.93 -13.43
CA ASN A 27 9.47 3.85 -13.58
C ASN A 27 10.18 3.27 -12.34
N ARG A 28 9.43 2.97 -11.28
CA ARG A 28 9.96 2.56 -9.98
C ARG A 28 9.77 1.08 -9.66
N PHE A 29 9.09 0.32 -10.52
CA PHE A 29 9.01 -1.12 -10.35
C PHE A 29 10.39 -1.76 -10.53
N MET A 30 11.03 -2.08 -9.40
CA MET A 30 12.36 -2.67 -9.41
C MET A 30 12.32 -4.12 -9.86
N THR A 31 13.22 -4.45 -10.76
CA THR A 31 13.57 -5.85 -11.04
C THR A 31 14.73 -6.25 -10.13
N CYS A 32 14.65 -7.41 -9.49
CA CYS A 32 15.76 -7.94 -8.71
C CYS A 32 16.16 -9.33 -9.25
N ASN A 33 17.46 -9.53 -9.37
CA ASN A 33 17.99 -10.80 -9.82
C ASN A 33 18.83 -11.44 -8.71
N VAL A 34 18.31 -12.51 -8.13
CA VAL A 34 19.02 -13.35 -7.14
C VAL A 34 19.48 -14.67 -7.79
N GLY A 35 19.53 -14.71 -9.13
CA GLY A 35 20.01 -15.86 -9.90
C GLY A 35 19.07 -17.08 -9.90
N ARG A 36 17.92 -17.01 -9.25
CA ARG A 36 16.91 -18.09 -9.19
C ARG A 36 15.50 -17.54 -9.00
N LYS A 37 14.53 -18.27 -9.53
CA LYS A 37 13.10 -18.06 -9.19
C LYS A 37 12.78 -18.80 -7.91
N LEU A 38 11.87 -18.25 -7.10
CA LEU A 38 11.43 -18.84 -5.86
C LEU A 38 10.07 -19.52 -6.02
N ASP A 39 9.92 -20.68 -5.40
CA ASP A 39 8.64 -21.37 -5.32
C ASP A 39 7.85 -20.91 -4.08
N SER A 40 8.55 -20.72 -2.96
CA SER A 40 7.98 -20.21 -1.72
C SER A 40 8.96 -19.35 -0.95
N MET A 41 8.43 -18.48 -0.07
CA MET A 41 9.22 -17.56 0.75
C MET A 41 8.56 -17.29 2.10
N SER A 42 9.39 -17.23 3.15
CA SER A 42 8.98 -16.73 4.47
C SER A 42 9.49 -15.29 4.63
N ILE A 43 8.57 -14.33 4.69
CA ILE A 43 8.89 -12.90 4.82
C ILE A 43 8.74 -12.48 6.27
N SER A 44 9.81 -11.93 6.84
CA SER A 44 9.80 -11.26 8.14
C SER A 44 9.93 -9.76 7.96
N ALA A 45 8.95 -9.02 8.47
CA ALA A 45 8.89 -7.58 8.36
C ALA A 45 8.11 -6.96 9.52
N ILE A 46 8.32 -5.66 9.78
CA ILE A 46 7.53 -4.86 10.73
C ILE A 46 7.18 -3.50 10.12
N GLY A 47 6.10 -2.89 10.57
CA GLY A 47 5.63 -1.60 10.08
C GLY A 47 5.17 -1.65 8.61
N THR A 48 5.43 -0.60 7.85
CA THR A 48 5.04 -0.48 6.44
C THR A 48 5.53 -1.65 5.55
N PRO A 49 6.78 -2.15 5.66
CA PRO A 49 7.22 -3.33 4.92
C PRO A 49 6.35 -4.58 5.14
N LEU A 50 5.75 -4.74 6.32
CA LEU A 50 4.83 -5.84 6.60
C LEU A 50 3.55 -5.74 5.75
N ILE A 51 3.06 -4.53 5.53
CA ILE A 51 1.88 -4.27 4.69
C ILE A 51 2.19 -4.63 3.24
N PHE A 52 3.35 -4.21 2.72
CA PHE A 52 3.78 -4.57 1.36
C PHE A 52 3.99 -6.08 1.17
N ALA A 53 4.47 -6.78 2.20
CA ALA A 53 4.51 -8.24 2.19
C ALA A 53 3.10 -8.84 2.08
N GLY A 54 2.11 -8.25 2.77
CA GLY A 54 0.69 -8.61 2.66
C GLY A 54 0.17 -8.42 1.25
N MET A 55 0.45 -7.27 0.65
CA MET A 55 0.05 -6.97 -0.73
C MET A 55 0.71 -7.93 -1.75
N ALA A 56 1.99 -8.23 -1.57
CA ALA A 56 2.66 -9.23 -2.41
C ALA A 56 2.04 -10.63 -2.25
N ARG A 57 1.63 -11.01 -1.04
CA ARG A 57 0.92 -12.27 -0.77
C ARG A 57 -0.44 -12.32 -1.47
N ASP A 58 -1.20 -11.24 -1.47
CA ASP A 58 -2.50 -11.15 -2.14
C ASP A 58 -2.36 -11.44 -3.66
N ILE A 59 -1.27 -10.97 -4.28
CA ILE A 59 -1.03 -11.11 -5.72
C ILE A 59 -0.39 -12.46 -6.07
N ILE A 60 0.60 -12.91 -5.28
CA ILE A 60 1.44 -14.08 -5.61
C ILE A 60 0.78 -15.37 -5.14
N GLY A 61 0.06 -15.32 -4.03
CA GLY A 61 -0.66 -16.44 -3.41
C GLY A 61 -0.21 -16.71 -1.97
N GLY A 62 -1.17 -16.99 -1.11
CA GLY A 62 -0.95 -17.21 0.32
C GLY A 62 -0.16 -18.48 0.62
N GLU A 63 -0.23 -19.50 -0.25
CA GLU A 63 0.53 -20.73 -0.17
C GLU A 63 2.03 -20.54 -0.49
N ARG A 64 2.36 -19.52 -1.27
CA ARG A 64 3.74 -19.22 -1.70
C ARG A 64 4.44 -18.23 -0.78
N ILE A 65 3.70 -17.34 -0.12
CA ILE A 65 4.24 -16.33 0.78
C ILE A 65 3.68 -16.50 2.18
N LYS A 66 4.54 -16.83 3.13
CA LYS A 66 4.25 -16.81 4.55
C LYS A 66 4.77 -15.53 5.18
N ILE A 67 3.94 -14.83 5.92
CA ILE A 67 4.30 -13.57 6.57
C ILE A 67 4.49 -13.80 8.06
N ARG A 68 5.63 -13.31 8.57
CA ARG A 68 5.98 -13.35 9.99
C ARG A 68 6.10 -11.93 10.54
N ARG A 69 5.46 -11.67 11.66
CA ARG A 69 5.55 -10.39 12.37
C ARG A 69 6.80 -10.25 13.24
N SER A 70 7.61 -11.28 13.28
CA SER A 70 8.90 -11.32 14.00
C SER A 70 10.00 -11.79 13.05
N PHE A 71 11.23 -11.40 13.32
CA PHE A 71 12.39 -11.83 12.55
C PHE A 71 12.83 -13.25 13.00
N SER A 72 12.00 -14.23 12.64
CA SER A 72 12.27 -15.64 12.85
C SER A 72 12.55 -16.34 11.53
N LEU A 73 13.40 -17.34 11.56
CA LEU A 73 13.81 -18.09 10.38
C LEU A 73 12.93 -19.32 10.18
N SER A 74 12.56 -19.58 8.93
CA SER A 74 11.99 -20.86 8.51
C SER A 74 13.11 -21.78 8.08
N PRO A 75 13.13 -23.04 8.54
CA PRO A 75 14.14 -24.00 8.11
C PRO A 75 13.91 -24.45 6.65
N ASP A 76 12.65 -24.49 6.22
CA ASP A 76 12.22 -25.17 4.98
C ASP A 76 11.98 -24.19 3.81
N GLU A 77 12.05 -22.88 4.05
CA GLU A 77 11.70 -21.87 3.06
C GLU A 77 12.84 -20.87 2.85
N THR A 78 12.84 -20.20 1.72
CA THR A 78 13.71 -19.03 1.53
C THR A 78 13.28 -17.91 2.47
N ASN A 79 14.15 -17.53 3.40
CA ASN A 79 13.86 -16.41 4.31
C ASN A 79 14.13 -15.08 3.63
N CYS A 80 13.22 -14.13 3.83
CA CYS A 80 13.36 -12.75 3.35
C CYS A 80 13.11 -11.77 4.49
N PHE A 81 14.07 -10.90 4.76
CA PHE A 81 13.91 -9.82 5.72
C PHE A 81 13.72 -8.50 4.98
N ILE A 82 12.60 -7.81 5.26
CA ILE A 82 12.32 -6.50 4.67
C ILE A 82 12.33 -5.45 5.78
N THR A 83 13.25 -4.50 5.68
CA THR A 83 13.35 -3.38 6.63
C THR A 83 13.75 -2.12 5.88
N TYR A 84 13.08 -0.99 6.10
CA TYR A 84 13.44 0.24 5.41
C TYR A 84 14.81 0.75 5.85
N SER A 85 15.00 1.06 7.12
CA SER A 85 16.24 1.68 7.63
C SER A 85 17.44 0.73 7.68
N GLY A 86 17.19 -0.58 7.74
CA GLY A 86 18.22 -1.58 7.98
C GLY A 86 18.88 -1.50 9.37
N GLN A 87 18.21 -0.87 10.34
CA GLN A 87 18.68 -0.69 11.72
C GLN A 87 17.84 -1.46 12.75
N VAL A 88 16.91 -2.29 12.31
CA VAL A 88 16.05 -3.09 13.19
C VAL A 88 16.90 -4.10 13.92
N ARG A 89 17.01 -3.96 15.25
CA ARG A 89 17.92 -4.75 16.10
C ARG A 89 17.61 -6.24 16.04
N GLU A 90 16.33 -6.59 16.07
CA GLU A 90 15.85 -7.97 16.03
C GLU A 90 16.21 -8.66 14.69
N ALA A 91 16.09 -7.93 13.58
CA ALA A 91 16.49 -8.43 12.27
C ALA A 91 18.00 -8.67 12.18
N ILE A 92 18.79 -7.73 12.71
CA ILE A 92 20.25 -7.83 12.73
C ILE A 92 20.70 -8.99 13.62
N ALA A 93 20.09 -9.17 14.79
CA ALA A 93 20.38 -10.29 15.70
C ALA A 93 20.07 -11.62 15.04
N ALA A 94 18.84 -11.80 14.52
CA ALA A 94 18.43 -13.02 13.84
C ALA A 94 19.36 -13.37 12.67
N LEU A 95 19.81 -12.35 11.91
CA LEU A 95 20.72 -12.54 10.80
C LEU A 95 22.13 -12.94 11.25
N LYS A 96 22.63 -12.43 12.38
CA LYS A 96 23.93 -12.79 12.93
C LYS A 96 23.97 -14.24 13.42
N ASP A 97 22.90 -14.69 14.02
CA ASP A 97 22.81 -16.00 14.69
C ASP A 97 22.50 -17.14 13.71
N THR A 98 22.17 -16.84 12.46
CA THR A 98 21.80 -17.87 11.49
C THR A 98 22.99 -18.40 10.68
N THR A 99 22.90 -19.67 10.31
CA THR A 99 23.71 -20.29 9.26
C THR A 99 22.95 -20.43 7.92
N ASN A 100 21.65 -20.18 7.92
CA ASN A 100 20.81 -20.22 6.71
C ASN A 100 21.17 -19.06 5.77
N LYS A 101 20.87 -19.24 4.48
CA LYS A 101 20.94 -18.18 3.47
C LYS A 101 19.55 -17.65 3.16
N GLY A 102 19.46 -16.41 2.74
CA GLY A 102 18.20 -15.77 2.41
C GLY A 102 18.39 -14.44 1.70
N ILE A 103 17.38 -13.60 1.77
CA ILE A 103 17.33 -12.31 1.08
C ILE A 103 17.08 -11.21 2.12
N VAL A 104 17.79 -10.09 1.98
CA VAL A 104 17.52 -8.85 2.71
C VAL A 104 17.16 -7.75 1.72
N ILE A 105 16.02 -7.10 1.93
CA ILE A 105 15.58 -5.92 1.18
C ILE A 105 15.58 -4.73 2.12
N SER A 106 16.44 -3.73 1.83
CA SER A 106 16.63 -2.59 2.75
C SER A 106 17.30 -1.41 2.04
N SER A 107 17.07 -0.17 2.52
CA SER A 107 17.76 1.01 1.98
C SER A 107 19.21 1.17 2.49
N GLY A 108 19.68 0.30 3.36
CA GLY A 108 21.05 0.36 3.91
C GLY A 108 21.14 -0.15 5.34
N GLY A 109 21.83 0.62 6.19
CA GLY A 109 21.99 0.32 7.60
C GLY A 109 22.94 -0.84 7.91
N ALA A 110 23.02 -1.20 9.20
CA ALA A 110 23.92 -2.27 9.68
C ALA A 110 23.56 -3.64 9.10
N ILE A 111 22.29 -3.88 8.76
CA ILE A 111 21.85 -5.17 8.20
C ILE A 111 22.53 -5.49 6.87
N LYS A 112 22.87 -4.46 6.06
CA LYS A 112 23.60 -4.63 4.79
C LYS A 112 24.94 -5.32 4.97
N SER A 113 25.74 -4.87 5.94
CA SER A 113 27.07 -5.45 6.22
C SER A 113 26.94 -6.87 6.75
N VAL A 114 25.97 -7.11 7.65
CA VAL A 114 25.72 -8.44 8.21
C VAL A 114 25.22 -9.42 7.14
N ALA A 115 24.28 -9.01 6.27
CA ALA A 115 23.80 -9.83 5.18
C ALA A 115 24.95 -10.28 4.27
N ARG A 116 25.80 -9.36 3.85
CA ARG A 116 26.97 -9.67 3.01
C ARG A 116 27.95 -10.62 3.69
N SER A 117 28.28 -10.41 4.97
CA SER A 117 29.18 -11.29 5.71
C SER A 117 28.64 -12.70 5.91
N LYS A 118 27.32 -12.86 5.92
CA LYS A 118 26.61 -14.15 6.05
C LYS A 118 26.28 -14.79 4.69
N GLY A 119 26.62 -14.15 3.57
CA GLY A 119 26.34 -14.64 2.23
C GLY A 119 24.83 -14.63 1.87
N TRP A 120 24.08 -13.70 2.47
CA TRP A 120 22.71 -13.42 2.09
C TRP A 120 22.67 -12.47 0.88
N ASP A 121 21.70 -12.67 0.00
CA ASP A 121 21.43 -11.75 -1.08
C ASP A 121 20.92 -10.42 -0.51
N TYR A 122 21.51 -9.31 -0.95
CA TYR A 122 21.11 -7.98 -0.50
C TYR A 122 20.58 -7.16 -1.65
N ILE A 123 19.30 -6.80 -1.56
CA ILE A 123 18.57 -5.98 -2.54
C ILE A 123 18.42 -4.57 -1.96
N PRO A 124 19.09 -3.56 -2.55
CA PRO A 124 19.02 -2.20 -2.07
C PRO A 124 17.70 -1.52 -2.46
N LEU A 125 17.00 -0.93 -1.49
CA LEU A 125 15.91 0.01 -1.75
C LEU A 125 16.48 1.43 -1.95
N PRO A 126 15.85 2.26 -2.78
CA PRO A 126 16.24 3.65 -2.95
C PRO A 126 16.08 4.43 -1.63
N LYS A 127 16.87 5.47 -1.50
CA LYS A 127 16.80 6.45 -0.41
C LYS A 127 16.05 7.69 -0.89
N GLY A 128 15.58 8.51 0.07
CA GLY A 128 14.92 9.78 -0.24
C GLY A 128 13.40 9.72 -0.25
N TYR A 129 12.82 8.51 -0.26
CA TYR A 129 11.37 8.32 -0.13
C TYR A 129 10.98 7.98 1.30
N ALA A 130 9.81 8.42 1.75
CA ALA A 130 9.25 7.84 2.97
C ALA A 130 8.84 6.37 2.73
N ALA A 131 8.98 5.53 3.74
CA ALA A 131 8.81 4.06 3.61
C ALA A 131 7.48 3.66 2.94
N ARG A 132 6.40 4.41 3.21
CA ARG A 132 5.05 4.16 2.66
C ARG A 132 4.92 4.38 1.15
N PHE A 133 5.91 5.02 0.52
CA PHE A 133 5.94 5.26 -0.92
C PHE A 133 6.86 4.28 -1.67
N LEU A 134 7.39 3.25 -1.00
CA LEU A 134 8.24 2.22 -1.60
C LEU A 134 7.47 0.98 -2.07
N LEU A 135 6.16 1.12 -2.28
CA LEU A 135 5.34 0.04 -2.80
C LEU A 135 5.85 -0.49 -4.16
N PRO A 136 6.14 0.38 -5.17
CA PRO A 136 6.58 -0.11 -6.48
C PRO A 136 7.87 -0.93 -6.40
N GLU A 137 8.85 -0.47 -5.63
CA GLU A 137 10.14 -1.14 -5.50
C GLU A 137 10.00 -2.50 -4.82
N ILE A 138 9.29 -2.54 -3.70
CA ILE A 138 9.15 -3.79 -2.92
C ILE A 138 8.27 -4.78 -3.68
N LEU A 139 7.15 -4.33 -4.25
CA LEU A 139 6.26 -5.18 -5.02
C LEU A 139 6.94 -5.69 -6.30
N GLY A 140 7.65 -4.82 -7.03
CA GLY A 140 8.41 -5.20 -8.21
C GLY A 140 9.49 -6.26 -7.91
N CYS A 141 10.23 -6.09 -6.81
CA CYS A 141 11.16 -7.11 -6.33
C CYS A 141 10.45 -8.44 -6.04
N MET A 142 9.35 -8.40 -5.29
CA MET A 142 8.62 -9.62 -4.95
C MET A 142 8.12 -10.34 -6.21
N LEU A 143 7.48 -9.63 -7.12
CA LEU A 143 7.02 -10.21 -8.39
C LEU A 143 8.16 -10.88 -9.16
N THR A 144 9.29 -10.18 -9.29
CA THR A 144 10.46 -10.69 -10.02
C THR A 144 11.06 -11.93 -9.36
N LEU A 145 11.15 -11.98 -8.03
CA LEU A 145 11.62 -13.15 -7.27
C LEU A 145 10.78 -14.39 -7.56
N PHE A 146 9.49 -14.22 -7.81
CA PHE A 146 8.57 -15.30 -8.18
C PHE A 146 8.44 -15.50 -9.71
N GLY A 147 9.29 -14.86 -10.49
CA GLY A 147 9.32 -14.98 -11.95
C GLY A 147 8.14 -14.31 -12.65
N ARG A 148 7.52 -13.33 -12.00
CA ARG A 148 6.48 -12.47 -12.57
C ARG A 148 7.07 -11.10 -12.87
N GLY A 149 6.64 -10.48 -13.98
CA GLY A 149 6.88 -9.07 -14.27
C GLY A 149 5.68 -8.22 -13.84
N PHE A 150 5.88 -6.92 -13.84
CA PHE A 150 4.79 -5.95 -13.86
C PHE A 150 4.88 -5.19 -15.17
N GLU A 151 3.80 -5.24 -15.93
CA GLU A 151 3.63 -4.48 -17.17
C GLU A 151 2.25 -3.84 -17.12
N SER A 152 2.18 -2.55 -17.40
CA SER A 152 0.94 -1.81 -17.55
C SER A 152 1.08 -0.87 -18.72
N THR A 153 0.14 -0.93 -19.64
CA THR A 153 0.14 -0.10 -20.85
C THR A 153 -0.48 1.27 -20.66
N ASP A 154 -1.22 1.46 -19.58
CA ASP A 154 -2.02 2.65 -19.31
C ASP A 154 -1.80 3.25 -17.90
N LEU A 155 -0.80 2.76 -17.14
CA LEU A 155 -0.55 3.26 -15.79
C LEU A 155 -0.17 4.75 -15.77
N GLU A 156 0.54 5.24 -16.79
CA GLU A 156 0.89 6.66 -16.88
C GLU A 156 -0.37 7.53 -17.07
N SER A 157 -1.22 7.20 -18.04
CA SER A 157 -2.47 7.93 -18.26
C SER A 157 -3.43 7.83 -17.08
N PHE A 158 -3.44 6.68 -16.39
CA PHE A 158 -4.19 6.50 -15.15
C PHE A 158 -3.69 7.41 -14.03
N LEU A 159 -2.37 7.58 -13.89
CA LEU A 159 -1.78 8.49 -12.90
C LEU A 159 -2.11 9.95 -13.21
N GLU A 160 -2.12 10.34 -14.48
CA GLU A 160 -2.54 11.66 -14.93
C GLU A 160 -4.01 11.95 -14.55
N GLN A 161 -4.91 11.00 -14.79
CA GLN A 161 -6.33 11.10 -14.41
C GLN A 161 -6.57 11.21 -12.90
N ASN A 162 -5.61 10.83 -12.07
CA ASN A 162 -5.69 10.94 -10.61
C ASN A 162 -4.77 12.03 -10.04
N ALA A 163 -4.08 12.79 -10.89
CA ALA A 163 -3.16 13.84 -10.49
C ALA A 163 -3.87 15.03 -9.81
N PRO A 164 -3.16 15.82 -8.99
CA PRO A 164 -3.69 17.07 -8.42
C PRO A 164 -4.23 18.08 -9.44
N SER A 165 -3.64 18.12 -10.63
CA SER A 165 -4.07 18.97 -11.75
C SER A 165 -5.39 18.56 -12.40
N GLU A 166 -5.83 17.30 -12.24
CA GLU A 166 -7.09 16.83 -12.81
C GLU A 166 -8.29 17.30 -11.98
N ILE A 167 -9.36 17.71 -12.65
CA ILE A 167 -10.60 18.20 -11.99
C ILE A 167 -11.27 17.09 -11.20
N THR A 168 -11.92 17.46 -10.09
CA THR A 168 -12.55 16.50 -9.18
C THR A 168 -13.60 15.62 -9.84
N SER A 169 -14.36 16.13 -10.83
CA SER A 169 -15.39 15.35 -11.53
C SER A 169 -14.84 14.18 -12.33
N GLU A 170 -13.56 14.21 -12.72
CA GLU A 170 -12.89 13.17 -13.51
C GLU A 170 -11.86 12.38 -12.70
N ASN A 171 -11.49 12.87 -11.53
CA ASN A 171 -10.50 12.27 -10.65
C ASN A 171 -11.15 11.37 -9.58
N VAL A 172 -11.05 10.05 -9.75
CA VAL A 172 -11.64 9.06 -8.83
C VAL A 172 -11.08 9.19 -7.41
N SER A 173 -9.81 9.50 -7.27
CA SER A 173 -9.17 9.63 -5.95
C SER A 173 -9.69 10.84 -5.17
N LYS A 174 -9.90 11.99 -5.85
CA LYS A 174 -10.54 13.17 -5.25
C LYS A 174 -12.00 12.91 -4.88
N GLN A 175 -12.75 12.22 -5.75
CA GLN A 175 -14.14 11.86 -5.47
C GLN A 175 -14.26 10.96 -4.23
N ILE A 176 -13.38 9.96 -4.08
CA ILE A 176 -13.34 9.12 -2.88
C ILE A 176 -13.04 9.96 -1.64
N ALA A 177 -12.05 10.86 -1.69
CA ALA A 177 -11.70 11.73 -0.58
C ALA A 177 -12.89 12.59 -0.12
N LEU A 178 -13.62 13.22 -1.05
CA LEU A 178 -14.82 14.00 -0.75
C LEU A 178 -15.92 13.17 -0.10
N ARG A 179 -16.12 11.93 -0.56
CA ARG A 179 -17.12 11.03 0.02
C ARG A 179 -16.74 10.56 1.42
N LEU A 180 -15.46 10.52 1.75
CA LEU A 180 -14.95 10.13 3.07
C LEU A 180 -14.90 11.29 4.07
N SER A 181 -14.89 12.54 3.60
CA SER A 181 -14.81 13.71 4.48
C SER A 181 -15.99 13.75 5.44
N GLY A 182 -15.71 13.91 6.74
CA GLY A 182 -16.70 14.00 7.80
C GLY A 182 -17.44 12.69 8.12
N ARG A 183 -17.02 11.52 7.58
CA ARG A 183 -17.73 10.25 7.73
C ARG A 183 -16.89 9.17 8.40
N SER A 184 -17.57 8.23 9.02
CA SER A 184 -16.97 6.96 9.48
C SER A 184 -16.77 6.01 8.30
N LEU A 185 -15.77 5.14 8.38
CA LEU A 185 -15.42 4.21 7.29
C LEU A 185 -15.37 2.78 7.78
N VAL A 186 -15.95 1.89 6.96
CA VAL A 186 -15.77 0.44 7.06
C VAL A 186 -15.16 -0.08 5.75
N ILE A 187 -14.09 -0.84 5.87
CA ILE A 187 -13.38 -1.44 4.73
C ILE A 187 -13.64 -2.94 4.71
N PHE A 188 -14.27 -3.42 3.66
CA PHE A 188 -14.50 -4.84 3.42
C PHE A 188 -13.40 -5.40 2.52
N HIS A 189 -12.93 -6.62 2.82
CA HIS A 189 -11.96 -7.32 2.00
C HIS A 189 -12.19 -8.83 2.03
N ASP A 190 -11.74 -9.52 1.01
CA ASP A 190 -11.55 -10.97 0.99
C ASP A 190 -10.08 -11.34 1.28
N GLU A 191 -9.76 -12.64 1.22
CA GLU A 191 -8.40 -13.13 1.46
C GLU A 191 -7.38 -12.56 0.46
N LEU A 192 -7.80 -12.27 -0.77
CA LEU A 192 -6.94 -11.82 -1.87
C LEU A 192 -6.77 -10.29 -1.93
N SER A 193 -7.37 -9.56 -1.01
CA SER A 193 -7.32 -8.10 -0.93
C SER A 193 -7.02 -7.56 0.48
N ALA A 194 -6.70 -8.45 1.40
CA ALA A 194 -6.41 -8.09 2.80
C ALA A 194 -5.22 -7.14 2.92
N GLY A 195 -4.16 -7.34 2.14
CA GLY A 195 -3.00 -6.44 2.10
C GLY A 195 -3.36 -5.06 1.60
N LEU A 196 -4.17 -4.97 0.55
CA LEU A 196 -4.65 -3.69 -0.01
C LEU A 196 -5.55 -2.93 0.97
N ALA A 197 -6.47 -3.62 1.66
CA ALA A 197 -7.31 -3.02 2.70
C ALA A 197 -6.48 -2.44 3.85
N ASN A 198 -5.48 -3.19 4.33
CA ASN A 198 -4.54 -2.71 5.35
C ASN A 198 -3.67 -1.55 4.86
N TYR A 199 -3.29 -1.57 3.58
CA TYR A 199 -2.55 -0.47 2.97
C TYR A 199 -3.38 0.81 2.95
N PHE A 200 -4.63 0.73 2.53
CA PHE A 200 -5.56 1.86 2.53
C PHE A 200 -5.76 2.42 3.93
N LEU A 201 -6.11 1.57 4.91
CA LEU A 201 -6.27 1.99 6.30
C LEU A 201 -5.03 2.73 6.83
N THR A 202 -3.83 2.19 6.55
CA THR A 202 -2.59 2.81 7.03
C THR A 202 -2.35 4.18 6.39
N ASN A 203 -2.64 4.33 5.10
CA ASN A 203 -2.53 5.61 4.42
C ASN A 203 -3.56 6.62 4.95
N LEU A 204 -4.81 6.22 5.16
CA LEU A 204 -5.86 7.07 5.76
C LEU A 204 -5.46 7.55 7.16
N LYS A 205 -4.97 6.66 8.01
CA LYS A 205 -4.50 7.00 9.36
C LYS A 205 -3.32 7.97 9.32
N THR A 206 -2.36 7.74 8.44
CA THR A 206 -1.11 8.52 8.37
C THR A 206 -1.32 9.88 7.71
N ASN A 207 -2.09 9.95 6.63
CA ASN A 207 -2.22 11.15 5.81
C ASN A 207 -3.41 12.03 6.25
N ALA A 208 -4.48 11.43 6.77
CA ALA A 208 -5.72 12.12 7.11
C ALA A 208 -6.17 11.95 8.57
N GLY A 209 -5.45 11.19 9.40
CA GLY A 209 -5.87 10.90 10.77
C GLY A 209 -7.20 10.15 10.86
N LEU A 210 -7.66 9.49 9.76
CA LEU A 210 -8.91 8.75 9.74
C LEU A 210 -8.67 7.31 10.20
N GLU A 211 -9.44 6.87 11.19
CA GLU A 211 -9.53 5.47 11.57
C GLU A 211 -10.72 4.80 10.86
N ALA A 212 -10.57 3.52 10.52
CA ALA A 212 -11.61 2.74 9.88
C ALA A 212 -11.65 1.32 10.48
N ASN A 213 -12.81 0.70 10.41
CA ASN A 213 -12.95 -0.72 10.73
C ASN A 213 -12.67 -1.55 9.48
N ILE A 214 -11.85 -2.61 9.64
CA ILE A 214 -11.63 -3.60 8.58
C ILE A 214 -12.44 -4.85 8.91
N VAL A 215 -13.18 -5.33 7.91
CA VAL A 215 -14.04 -6.51 8.03
C VAL A 215 -13.69 -7.50 6.92
N SER A 216 -13.32 -8.73 7.31
CA SER A 216 -13.13 -9.82 6.35
C SER A 216 -14.47 -10.40 5.92
N VAL A 217 -14.66 -10.54 4.62
CA VAL A 217 -15.85 -11.18 4.03
C VAL A 217 -15.49 -12.62 3.67
N GLU A 218 -15.53 -13.50 4.66
CA GLU A 218 -15.32 -14.93 4.45
C GLU A 218 -16.64 -15.66 4.22
N GLY A 219 -16.70 -16.45 3.13
CA GLY A 219 -17.76 -17.43 2.91
C GLY A 219 -19.16 -16.87 2.70
N GLY A 220 -19.31 -15.64 2.19
CA GLY A 220 -20.62 -15.07 1.84
C GLY A 220 -21.53 -14.78 3.06
N LYS A 221 -21.01 -14.81 4.28
CA LYS A 221 -21.74 -14.35 5.46
C LYS A 221 -21.76 -12.83 5.44
N GLU A 222 -22.93 -12.28 5.13
CA GLU A 222 -23.23 -10.86 5.24
C GLU A 222 -23.08 -10.44 6.72
N HIS A 223 -21.93 -9.85 7.04
CA HIS A 223 -21.83 -9.09 8.28
C HIS A 223 -22.54 -7.77 8.05
N THR A 224 -23.84 -7.77 8.24
CA THR A 224 -24.66 -6.54 8.33
C THR A 224 -24.27 -5.81 9.63
N SER A 225 -23.15 -5.09 9.62
CA SER A 225 -23.02 -3.98 10.52
C SER A 225 -24.08 -2.98 10.06
N LYS A 226 -25.03 -2.62 10.93
CA LYS A 226 -25.95 -1.52 10.65
C LYS A 226 -25.07 -0.27 10.47
N ALA A 227 -24.71 0.00 9.21
CA ALA A 227 -24.07 1.24 8.86
C ALA A 227 -25.10 2.33 9.14
N ASP A 228 -24.78 3.25 10.01
CA ASP A 228 -25.58 4.46 10.18
C ASP A 228 -25.49 5.32 8.90
N ALA A 229 -26.35 6.31 8.77
CA ALA A 229 -26.38 7.19 7.59
C ALA A 229 -25.06 7.97 7.39
N ASN A 230 -24.17 7.98 8.39
CA ASN A 230 -22.89 8.66 8.38
C ASN A 230 -21.71 7.70 8.10
N THR A 231 -21.97 6.42 7.86
CA THR A 231 -20.92 5.42 7.61
C THR A 231 -20.83 5.12 6.12
N VAL A 232 -19.61 5.21 5.61
CA VAL A 232 -19.26 4.83 4.25
C VAL A 232 -18.65 3.43 4.27
N ALA A 233 -19.06 2.59 3.34
CA ALA A 233 -18.49 1.27 3.14
C ALA A 233 -17.69 1.24 1.83
N ILE A 234 -16.44 0.78 1.91
CA ILE A 234 -15.58 0.50 0.75
C ILE A 234 -15.31 -1.00 0.70
N SER A 235 -15.43 -1.60 -0.47
CA SER A 235 -15.11 -3.01 -0.67
C SER A 235 -13.99 -3.20 -1.65
N PHE A 236 -12.99 -3.99 -1.24
CA PHE A 236 -11.96 -4.56 -2.10
C PHE A 236 -12.26 -6.03 -2.46
N SER A 237 -13.39 -6.57 -1.95
CA SER A 237 -13.77 -7.96 -2.20
C SER A 237 -14.27 -8.17 -3.63
N ARG A 238 -13.85 -9.27 -4.25
CA ARG A 238 -14.36 -9.74 -5.54
C ARG A 238 -15.80 -10.29 -5.46
N GLN A 239 -16.22 -10.70 -4.27
CA GLN A 239 -17.56 -11.29 -4.04
C GLN A 239 -18.66 -10.24 -3.93
N GLY A 240 -18.33 -8.97 -4.13
CA GLY A 240 -19.26 -7.85 -4.04
C GLY A 240 -19.34 -7.25 -2.64
N SER A 241 -19.94 -6.07 -2.57
CA SER A 241 -20.24 -5.41 -1.29
C SER A 241 -21.50 -5.98 -0.68
N PRO A 242 -21.63 -5.97 0.66
CA PRO A 242 -22.91 -6.23 1.31
C PRO A 242 -24.01 -5.34 0.71
N LYS A 243 -25.18 -5.93 0.41
CA LYS A 243 -26.27 -5.25 -0.31
C LYS A 243 -26.77 -3.97 0.36
N ASP A 244 -26.57 -3.84 1.67
CA ASP A 244 -27.05 -2.72 2.49
C ASP A 244 -25.95 -1.68 2.80
N ALA A 245 -24.74 -1.86 2.29
CA ALA A 245 -23.71 -0.85 2.45
C ALA A 245 -24.00 0.34 1.54
N LEU A 246 -24.01 1.55 2.07
CA LEU A 246 -23.97 2.79 1.28
C LEU A 246 -22.70 2.79 0.46
N ASN A 247 -22.79 2.19 -0.72
CA ASN A 247 -21.65 1.87 -1.55
C ASN A 247 -21.08 3.15 -2.15
N ILE A 248 -19.81 3.43 -1.81
CA ILE A 248 -18.97 4.25 -2.70
C ILE A 248 -18.54 3.37 -3.88
N GLY A 249 -19.32 2.55 -4.49
CA GLY A 249 -18.82 1.61 -5.49
C GLY A 249 -17.47 0.99 -5.11
N GLY A 250 -17.24 -0.28 -5.32
CA GLY A 250 -15.92 -0.89 -5.05
C GLY A 250 -14.81 -0.09 -5.74
N PHE A 251 -13.59 -0.25 -5.31
CA PHE A 251 -12.43 0.24 -6.04
C PHE A 251 -12.56 -0.26 -7.50
N PRO A 252 -12.35 0.62 -8.50
CA PRO A 252 -12.89 0.40 -9.86
C PRO A 252 -12.15 -0.70 -10.64
N TYR A 253 -11.00 -1.18 -10.15
CA TYR A 253 -10.17 -2.13 -10.88
C TYR A 253 -10.19 -3.53 -10.27
N ASP A 254 -10.05 -4.54 -11.13
CA ASP A 254 -10.02 -5.94 -10.72
C ASP A 254 -8.73 -6.27 -9.96
N CYS A 255 -8.86 -6.52 -8.65
CA CYS A 255 -7.75 -6.95 -7.79
C CYS A 255 -7.17 -8.33 -8.16
N SER A 256 -7.76 -9.06 -9.13
CA SER A 256 -7.21 -10.34 -9.61
C SER A 256 -6.02 -10.18 -10.54
N THR A 257 -5.89 -9.02 -11.16
CA THR A 257 -4.76 -8.67 -12.02
C THR A 257 -3.76 -7.82 -11.23
N VAL A 258 -2.47 -7.96 -11.55
CA VAL A 258 -1.42 -7.14 -10.92
C VAL A 258 -1.65 -5.67 -11.24
N ASP A 259 -2.02 -5.36 -12.48
CA ASP A 259 -2.30 -4.00 -12.93
C ASP A 259 -3.46 -3.35 -12.16
N GLY A 260 -4.61 -4.01 -12.11
CA GLY A 260 -5.76 -3.50 -11.36
C GLY A 260 -5.49 -3.37 -9.86
N TYR A 261 -4.72 -4.30 -9.29
CA TYR A 261 -4.30 -4.22 -7.88
C TYR A 261 -3.42 -2.99 -7.63
N VAL A 262 -2.45 -2.71 -8.52
CA VAL A 262 -1.57 -1.53 -8.42
C VAL A 262 -2.36 -0.24 -8.59
N LYS A 263 -3.28 -0.16 -9.56
CA LYS A 263 -4.15 1.00 -9.75
C LYS A 263 -5.00 1.28 -8.51
N ASN A 264 -5.59 0.26 -7.92
CA ASN A 264 -6.32 0.40 -6.66
C ASN A 264 -5.43 0.85 -5.51
N ALA A 265 -4.19 0.38 -5.43
CA ALA A 265 -3.24 0.84 -4.42
C ALA A 265 -2.87 2.34 -4.61
N VAL A 266 -2.72 2.79 -5.84
CA VAL A 266 -2.51 4.22 -6.15
C VAL A 266 -3.72 5.05 -5.74
N ILE A 267 -4.95 4.63 -6.11
CA ILE A 267 -6.19 5.31 -5.68
C ILE A 267 -6.24 5.40 -4.15
N ALA A 268 -5.97 4.31 -3.44
CA ALA A 268 -5.96 4.27 -1.98
C ALA A 268 -4.98 5.30 -1.40
N GLN A 269 -3.80 5.41 -1.99
CA GLN A 269 -2.78 6.36 -1.55
C GLN A 269 -3.15 7.80 -1.86
N MET A 270 -3.56 8.09 -3.11
CA MET A 270 -3.97 9.43 -3.54
C MET A 270 -5.20 9.93 -2.78
N SER A 271 -6.24 9.10 -2.65
CA SER A 271 -7.46 9.46 -1.91
C SER A 271 -7.15 9.83 -0.46
N SER A 272 -6.22 9.14 0.19
CA SER A 272 -5.82 9.46 1.57
C SER A 272 -5.07 10.79 1.68
N LEU A 273 -4.29 11.17 0.66
CA LEU A 273 -3.61 12.47 0.59
C LEU A 273 -4.62 13.60 0.37
N TYR A 274 -5.55 13.45 -0.59
CA TYR A 274 -6.60 14.43 -0.81
C TYR A 274 -7.51 14.61 0.41
N LEU A 275 -7.83 13.51 1.11
CA LEU A 275 -8.58 13.62 2.37
C LEU A 275 -7.79 14.35 3.45
N GLY A 276 -6.48 14.18 3.50
CA GLY A 276 -5.61 14.94 4.40
C GLY A 276 -5.64 16.44 4.11
N LEU A 277 -5.63 16.84 2.83
CA LEU A 277 -5.76 18.23 2.41
C LEU A 277 -7.12 18.84 2.79
N LEU A 278 -8.22 18.10 2.57
CA LEU A 278 -9.56 18.54 2.97
C LEU A 278 -9.63 18.80 4.48
N ARG A 279 -9.09 17.89 5.29
CA ARG A 279 -9.10 18.03 6.75
C ARG A 279 -8.22 19.18 7.25
N ALA A 280 -7.06 19.38 6.64
CA ALA A 280 -6.19 20.50 6.99
C ALA A 280 -6.91 21.85 6.74
N HIS A 281 -7.60 21.97 5.62
CA HIS A 281 -8.38 23.16 5.30
C HIS A 281 -9.58 23.36 6.24
N GLU A 282 -10.30 22.29 6.60
CA GLU A 282 -11.40 22.36 7.58
C GLU A 282 -10.91 22.91 8.92
N ILE A 283 -9.71 22.53 9.39
CA ILE A 283 -9.09 23.03 10.62
C ILE A 283 -8.76 24.52 10.49
N GLU A 284 -8.13 24.94 9.39
CA GLU A 284 -7.81 26.36 9.15
C GLU A 284 -9.06 27.26 9.15
N LEU A 285 -10.16 26.78 8.56
CA LEU A 285 -11.44 27.52 8.60
C LEU A 285 -12.02 27.66 10.00
N LEU A 286 -11.85 26.66 10.85
CA LEU A 286 -12.31 26.69 12.24
C LEU A 286 -11.47 27.66 13.06
N ASP A 287 -10.15 27.65 12.91
CA ASP A 287 -9.24 28.55 13.62
C ASP A 287 -9.47 30.02 13.24
N ASN A 288 -9.71 30.32 11.96
CA ASN A 288 -9.99 31.68 11.48
C ASN A 288 -11.39 32.22 11.90
N ASN A 289 -12.31 31.35 12.32
CA ASN A 289 -13.63 31.76 12.81
C ASN A 289 -13.70 31.99 14.33
N VAL A 290 -12.59 31.78 15.04
CA VAL A 290 -12.49 31.98 16.51
C VAL A 290 -11.90 33.33 16.89
N GLU A 291 -11.39 34.13 15.91
CA GLU A 291 -10.98 35.52 16.08
C GLU A 291 -12.18 36.49 15.86
#